data_ea3edcd13e0c35b5fec4e801487c61ab
#
_entry.id   ea3edcd13e0c35b5fec4e801487c61ab
#
_cell.length_a   1.000
_cell.length_b   1.000
_cell.length_c   1.000
_cell.angle_alpha   90.00
_cell.angle_beta   90.00
_cell.angle_gamma   90.00
#
_symmetry.space_group_name_H-M   'P 1'
#
loop_
_entity.id
_entity.type
_entity.pdbx_description
1 polymer ?
#
loop_
_entity_poly.entity_id
_entity_poly.type
_entity_poly.pdbx_seq_one_letter_code
_entity_poly.pdbx_strand_id
1 'polypeptide(L)'
;MKKTMGKVLFFSLLIILAAQLSMNLFIADFKISIAVICIPVFLFLTEGFPLIPVTICSAIGVFALRTLMYWFQYASLDRTAFFLPEAGFYICYGLLLFGCTRILKGTFLNKNLAVIPLIFIDYGANLAELLLRIRTDAFEPKAQAGILLVALLRTAVIWCILTIFERYRLLLL
;
A
#
# COMPACT_ATOMS: atom_id res chain seq x y z
N MET A 1 5.93 25.43 -0.26
CA MET A 1 6.15 24.46 0.84
C MET A 1 4.88 24.14 1.63
N LYS A 2 4.13 25.09 2.22
CA LYS A 2 2.92 24.81 3.03
C LYS A 2 1.86 23.96 2.31
N LYS A 3 1.58 24.24 1.03
CA LYS A 3 0.55 23.51 0.24
C LYS A 3 0.90 22.04 -0.01
N THR A 4 2.18 21.71 -0.17
CA THR A 4 2.66 20.34 -0.36
C THR A 4 2.58 19.55 0.95
N MET A 5 2.93 20.17 2.07
CA MET A 5 2.87 19.54 3.39
C MET A 5 1.44 19.19 3.81
N GLY A 6 0.46 20.06 3.49
CA GLY A 6 -0.95 19.75 3.72
C GLY A 6 -1.44 18.54 2.90
N LYS A 7 -1.01 18.42 1.63
CA LYS A 7 -1.32 17.24 0.81
C LYS A 7 -0.70 15.96 1.40
N VAL A 8 0.56 16.02 1.85
CA VAL A 8 1.24 14.86 2.47
C VAL A 8 0.48 14.40 3.70
N LEU A 9 0.18 15.29 4.64
CA LEU A 9 -0.54 14.96 5.85
C LEU A 9 -1.94 14.38 5.57
N PHE A 10 -2.69 15.00 4.66
CA PHE A 10 -4.03 14.54 4.30
C PHE A 10 -4.03 13.12 3.71
N PHE A 11 -3.21 12.87 2.68
CA PHE A 11 -3.16 11.55 2.05
C PHE A 11 -2.56 10.48 2.99
N SER A 12 -1.55 10.83 3.78
CA SER A 12 -0.99 9.88 4.76
C SER A 12 -2.02 9.49 5.81
N LEU A 13 -2.81 10.46 6.32
CA LEU A 13 -3.86 10.18 7.27
C LEU A 13 -4.92 9.23 6.69
N LEU A 14 -5.36 9.47 5.45
CA LEU A 14 -6.31 8.58 4.76
C LEU A 14 -5.75 7.16 4.61
N ILE A 15 -4.48 7.03 4.23
CA ILE A 15 -3.82 5.71 4.08
C ILE A 15 -3.69 5.01 5.44
N ILE A 16 -3.31 5.74 6.50
CA ILE A 16 -3.20 5.19 7.86
C ILE A 16 -4.56 4.66 8.35
N LEU A 17 -5.63 5.42 8.13
CA LEU A 17 -6.98 4.99 8.48
C LEU A 17 -7.43 3.80 7.63
N ALA A 18 -7.17 3.83 6.32
CA ALA A 18 -7.48 2.72 5.41
C ALA A 18 -6.68 1.44 5.74
N ALA A 19 -5.50 1.56 6.35
CA ALA A 19 -4.70 0.42 6.79
C ALA A 19 -5.34 -0.35 7.95
N GLN A 20 -6.25 0.28 8.72
CA GLN A 20 -7.01 -0.40 9.76
C GLN A 20 -8.16 -1.23 9.16
N LEU A 21 -8.59 -0.91 7.94
CA LEU A 21 -9.61 -1.65 7.21
C LEU A 21 -8.92 -2.76 6.41
N SER A 22 -8.87 -3.96 6.97
CA SER A 22 -8.36 -5.13 6.28
C SER A 22 -9.49 -6.14 6.08
N MET A 23 -9.62 -6.65 4.87
CA MET A 23 -10.53 -7.75 4.55
C MET A 23 -9.77 -9.06 4.68
N ASN A 24 -10.24 -9.96 5.54
CA ASN A 24 -9.72 -11.32 5.60
C ASN A 24 -10.28 -12.09 4.39
N LEU A 25 -9.42 -12.53 3.50
CA LEU A 25 -9.81 -13.52 2.51
C LEU A 25 -9.86 -14.88 3.20
N PHE A 26 -11.00 -15.57 3.05
CA PHE A 26 -11.21 -16.93 3.59
C PHE A 26 -10.21 -17.97 3.04
N ILE A 27 -9.39 -17.60 2.07
CA ILE A 27 -8.37 -18.45 1.46
C ILE A 27 -7.02 -18.06 2.08
N ALA A 28 -6.50 -18.92 2.94
CA ALA A 28 -5.13 -18.91 3.47
C ALA A 28 -4.76 -17.69 4.37
N ASP A 29 -5.65 -17.19 5.23
CA ASP A 29 -5.39 -16.13 6.23
C ASP A 29 -4.79 -14.82 5.67
N PHE A 30 -4.97 -14.57 4.35
CA PHE A 30 -4.48 -13.36 3.72
C PHE A 30 -5.37 -12.17 4.03
N LYS A 31 -4.73 -11.09 4.50
CA LYS A 31 -5.36 -9.80 4.72
C LYS A 31 -5.12 -8.87 3.53
N ILE A 32 -6.18 -8.44 2.87
CA ILE A 32 -6.09 -7.35 1.89
C ILE A 32 -6.26 -6.03 2.62
N SER A 33 -5.19 -5.24 2.69
CA SER A 33 -5.25 -3.87 3.20
C SER A 33 -5.77 -2.94 2.11
N ILE A 34 -6.81 -2.17 2.42
CA ILE A 34 -7.36 -1.14 1.52
C ILE A 34 -6.35 -0.01 1.29
N ALA A 35 -5.47 0.25 2.24
CA ALA A 35 -4.45 1.28 2.13
C ALA A 35 -3.53 1.10 0.92
N VAL A 36 -3.18 -0.14 0.58
CA VAL A 36 -2.32 -0.46 -0.58
C VAL A 36 -2.99 -0.10 -1.90
N ILE A 37 -4.32 -0.24 -1.97
CA ILE A 37 -5.13 0.16 -3.12
C ILE A 37 -5.19 1.68 -3.25
N CYS A 38 -5.29 2.40 -2.13
CA CYS A 38 -5.38 3.86 -2.11
C CYS A 38 -4.15 4.55 -2.69
N ILE A 39 -2.93 4.02 -2.46
CA ILE A 39 -1.68 4.66 -2.91
C ILE A 39 -1.65 4.88 -4.43
N PRO A 40 -1.77 3.82 -5.28
CA PRO A 40 -1.77 4.02 -6.73
C PRO A 40 -3.01 4.78 -7.21
N VAL A 41 -4.18 4.58 -6.61
CA VAL A 41 -5.38 5.34 -6.96
C VAL A 41 -5.14 6.84 -6.77
N PHE A 42 -4.58 7.28 -5.64
CA PHE A 42 -4.25 8.68 -5.42
C PHE A 42 -3.18 9.18 -6.40
N LEU A 43 -2.20 8.34 -6.75
CA LEU A 43 -1.18 8.70 -7.74
C LEU A 43 -1.80 8.98 -9.12
N PHE A 44 -2.77 8.18 -9.55
CA PHE A 44 -3.44 8.37 -10.84
C PHE A 44 -4.44 9.53 -10.85
N LEU A 45 -5.13 9.76 -9.73
CA LEU A 45 -6.19 10.78 -9.65
C LEU A 45 -5.69 12.16 -9.26
N THR A 46 -4.50 12.28 -8.67
CA THR A 46 -3.99 13.54 -8.12
C THR A 46 -2.72 13.99 -8.84
N GLU A 47 -2.82 15.10 -9.58
CA GLU A 47 -1.64 15.72 -10.19
C GLU A 47 -0.62 16.15 -9.12
N GLY A 48 0.65 15.81 -9.37
CA GLY A 48 1.75 16.14 -8.45
C GLY A 48 1.63 15.47 -7.09
N PHE A 49 1.10 14.22 -7.06
CA PHE A 49 1.01 13.44 -5.82
C PHE A 49 2.40 13.21 -5.22
N PRO A 50 2.63 13.63 -3.96
CA PRO A 50 3.95 13.52 -3.32
C PRO A 50 4.18 12.10 -2.79
N LEU A 51 4.42 11.14 -3.71
CA LEU A 51 4.44 9.70 -3.44
C LEU A 51 5.39 9.32 -2.30
N ILE A 52 6.69 9.68 -2.39
CA ILE A 52 7.69 9.27 -1.38
C ILE A 52 7.39 9.84 0.01
N PRO A 53 7.14 11.15 0.20
CA PRO A 53 6.77 11.65 1.52
C PRO A 53 5.50 11.01 2.07
N VAL A 54 4.50 10.76 1.24
CA VAL A 54 3.25 10.12 1.68
C VAL A 54 3.50 8.69 2.14
N THR A 55 4.23 7.88 1.38
CA THR A 55 4.49 6.48 1.76
C THR A 55 5.36 6.37 3.01
N ILE A 56 6.34 7.25 3.21
CA ILE A 56 7.16 7.28 4.43
C ILE A 56 6.29 7.70 5.64
N CYS A 57 5.52 8.78 5.52
CA CYS A 57 4.64 9.22 6.59
C CYS A 57 3.58 8.15 6.93
N SER A 58 3.03 7.47 5.91
CA SER A 58 2.08 6.37 6.10
C SER A 58 2.71 5.19 6.81
N ALA A 59 3.95 4.80 6.45
CA ALA A 59 4.69 3.72 7.11
C ALA A 59 4.88 4.00 8.60
N ILE A 60 5.35 5.21 8.93
CA ILE A 60 5.54 5.65 10.32
C ILE A 60 4.20 5.69 11.06
N GLY A 61 3.16 6.24 10.44
CA GLY A 61 1.85 6.36 11.06
C GLY A 61 1.16 5.01 11.28
N VAL A 62 1.27 4.06 10.34
CA VAL A 62 0.74 2.70 10.51
C VAL A 62 1.48 1.98 11.63
N PHE A 63 2.81 2.05 11.66
CA PHE A 63 3.60 1.49 12.74
C PHE A 63 3.22 2.06 14.11
N ALA A 64 3.16 3.40 14.21
CA ALA A 64 2.80 4.09 15.46
C ALA A 64 1.37 3.72 15.93
N LEU A 65 0.41 3.69 15.01
CA LEU A 65 -0.98 3.37 15.35
C LEU A 65 -1.13 1.90 15.78
N ARG A 66 -0.48 0.94 15.09
CA ARG A 66 -0.46 -0.47 15.48
C ARG A 66 0.17 -0.66 16.87
N THR A 67 1.31 -0.02 17.11
CA THR A 67 2.00 -0.04 18.41
C THR A 67 1.11 0.54 19.51
N LEU A 68 0.46 1.66 19.25
CA LEU A 68 -0.44 2.31 20.20
C LEU A 68 -1.65 1.43 20.52
N MET A 69 -2.31 0.86 19.51
CA MET A 69 -3.43 -0.06 19.70
C MET A 69 -3.02 -1.30 20.51
N TYR A 70 -1.85 -1.87 20.23
CA TYR A 70 -1.31 -2.99 20.97
C TYR A 70 -1.06 -2.62 22.44
N TRP A 71 -0.47 -1.46 22.68
CA TRP A 71 -0.23 -0.96 24.05
C TRP A 71 -1.54 -0.76 24.83
N PHE A 72 -2.57 -0.18 24.20
CA PHE A 72 -3.89 -0.04 24.84
C PHE A 72 -4.53 -1.38 25.19
N GLN A 73 -4.31 -2.41 24.36
CA GLN A 73 -4.93 -3.72 24.54
C GLN A 73 -4.19 -4.59 25.58
N TYR A 74 -2.85 -4.49 25.63
CA TYR A 74 -2.01 -5.41 26.43
C TYR A 74 -1.15 -4.71 27.48
N ALA A 75 -1.15 -3.39 27.54
CA ALA A 75 -0.30 -2.57 28.44
C ALA A 75 1.21 -2.90 28.36
N SER A 76 1.66 -3.41 27.20
CA SER A 76 3.02 -3.92 26.95
C SER A 76 3.50 -3.45 25.58
N LEU A 77 4.83 -3.37 25.40
CA LEU A 77 5.49 -2.98 24.16
C LEU A 77 6.41 -4.10 23.61
N ASP A 78 6.36 -5.27 24.16
CA ASP A 78 7.26 -6.41 23.87
C ASP A 78 7.13 -6.95 22.43
N ARG A 79 5.97 -6.75 21.77
CA ARG A 79 5.72 -7.21 20.40
C ARG A 79 5.72 -6.12 19.33
N THR A 80 6.26 -4.94 19.61
CA THR A 80 6.31 -3.83 18.64
C THR A 80 7.08 -4.17 17.38
N ALA A 81 8.10 -5.03 17.47
CA ALA A 81 8.88 -5.51 16.33
C ALA A 81 8.04 -6.25 15.28
N PHE A 82 6.89 -6.83 15.66
CA PHE A 82 5.98 -7.51 14.72
C PHE A 82 5.29 -6.56 13.74
N PHE A 83 5.24 -5.26 14.04
CA PHE A 83 4.64 -4.26 13.14
C PHE A 83 5.65 -3.65 12.17
N LEU A 84 6.94 -3.92 12.35
CA LEU A 84 8.01 -3.41 11.50
C LEU A 84 7.92 -3.90 10.05
N PRO A 85 7.61 -5.19 9.77
CA PRO A 85 7.44 -5.68 8.41
C PRO A 85 6.34 -4.95 7.62
N GLU A 86 5.20 -4.63 8.26
CA GLU A 86 4.12 -3.87 7.63
C GLU A 86 4.57 -2.45 7.26
N ALA A 87 5.32 -1.76 8.13
CA ALA A 87 5.90 -0.46 7.82
C ALA A 87 6.91 -0.56 6.66
N GLY A 88 7.76 -1.59 6.68
CA GLY A 88 8.71 -1.89 5.59
C GLY A 88 8.02 -2.12 4.25
N PHE A 89 6.87 -2.78 4.24
CA PHE A 89 6.04 -2.95 3.05
C PHE A 89 5.68 -1.60 2.41
N TYR A 90 5.16 -0.62 3.17
CA TYR A 90 4.77 0.69 2.62
C TYR A 90 5.96 1.45 2.03
N ILE A 91 7.12 1.40 2.67
CA ILE A 91 8.34 2.03 2.17
C ILE A 91 8.77 1.37 0.87
N CYS A 92 8.86 0.04 0.84
CA CYS A 92 9.27 -0.72 -0.32
C CYS A 92 8.31 -0.51 -1.49
N TYR A 93 7.00 -0.57 -1.23
CA TYR A 93 5.95 -0.30 -2.22
C TYR A 93 6.08 1.09 -2.82
N GLY A 94 6.29 2.11 -1.98
CA GLY A 94 6.48 3.49 -2.44
C GLY A 94 7.72 3.67 -3.29
N LEU A 95 8.85 3.05 -2.91
CA LEU A 95 10.10 3.10 -3.68
C LEU A 95 9.98 2.39 -5.03
N LEU A 96 9.39 1.20 -5.07
CA LEU A 96 9.16 0.45 -6.32
C LEU A 96 8.22 1.23 -7.25
N LEU A 97 7.13 1.77 -6.71
CA LEU A 97 6.17 2.57 -7.47
C LEU A 97 6.82 3.84 -8.03
N PHE A 98 7.63 4.54 -7.22
CA PHE A 98 8.39 5.71 -7.66
C PHE A 98 9.39 5.34 -8.76
N GLY A 99 10.14 4.26 -8.61
CA GLY A 99 11.06 3.76 -9.62
C GLY A 99 10.35 3.48 -10.94
N CYS A 100 9.22 2.76 -10.90
CA CYS A 100 8.42 2.48 -12.09
C CYS A 100 7.89 3.75 -12.77
N THR A 101 7.38 4.73 -12.00
CA THR A 101 6.91 6.00 -12.58
C THR A 101 8.03 6.78 -13.25
N ARG A 102 9.26 6.70 -12.73
CA ARG A 102 10.44 7.34 -13.33
C ARG A 102 10.93 6.65 -14.59
N ILE A 103 10.96 5.32 -14.59
CA ILE A 103 11.45 4.50 -15.72
C ILE A 103 10.44 4.51 -16.87
N LEU A 104 9.16 4.25 -16.57
CA LEU A 104 8.10 4.12 -17.58
C LEU A 104 7.49 5.47 -17.99
N LYS A 105 7.85 6.57 -17.30
CA LYS A 105 7.40 7.94 -17.58
C LYS A 105 5.89 8.02 -17.91
N GLY A 106 5.52 8.59 -19.06
CA GLY A 106 4.12 8.79 -19.46
C GLY A 106 3.34 7.49 -19.71
N THR A 107 4.00 6.37 -19.98
CA THR A 107 3.30 5.09 -20.21
C THR A 107 2.71 4.50 -18.93
N PHE A 108 3.32 4.77 -17.77
CA PHE A 108 2.78 4.30 -16.49
C PHE A 108 1.46 4.99 -16.12
N LEU A 109 1.22 6.20 -16.59
CA LEU A 109 -0.03 6.93 -16.33
C LEU A 109 -1.22 6.38 -17.13
N ASN A 110 -0.99 5.50 -18.10
CA ASN A 110 -2.07 4.75 -18.74
C ASN A 110 -2.44 3.55 -17.86
N LYS A 111 -3.67 3.54 -17.33
CA LYS A 111 -4.15 2.48 -16.42
C LYS A 111 -3.99 1.06 -16.97
N ASN A 112 -4.19 0.87 -18.30
CA ASN A 112 -4.11 -0.46 -18.91
C ASN A 112 -2.65 -0.95 -18.99
N LEU A 113 -1.70 -0.05 -19.23
CA LEU A 113 -0.27 -0.36 -19.27
C LEU A 113 0.33 -0.49 -17.86
N ALA A 114 -0.29 0.15 -16.86
CA ALA A 114 0.15 0.10 -15.47
C ALA A 114 -0.19 -1.24 -14.76
N VAL A 115 -1.11 -2.04 -15.29
CA VAL A 115 -1.56 -3.30 -14.67
C VAL A 115 -0.37 -4.22 -14.35
N ILE A 116 0.46 -4.51 -15.36
CA ILE A 116 1.61 -5.41 -15.20
C ILE A 116 2.63 -4.86 -14.18
N PRO A 117 3.12 -3.62 -14.31
CA PRO A 117 3.99 -3.03 -13.29
C PRO A 117 3.41 -3.05 -11.88
N LEU A 118 2.11 -2.76 -11.71
CA LEU A 118 1.46 -2.77 -10.39
C LEU A 118 1.47 -4.15 -9.74
N ILE A 119 1.26 -5.22 -10.52
CA ILE A 119 1.37 -6.61 -10.02
C ILE A 119 2.79 -6.88 -9.51
N PHE A 120 3.82 -6.50 -10.27
CA PHE A 120 5.21 -6.72 -9.87
C PHE A 120 5.61 -5.87 -8.66
N ILE A 121 5.12 -4.63 -8.55
CA ILE A 121 5.36 -3.74 -7.42
C ILE A 121 4.75 -4.35 -6.15
N ASP A 122 3.48 -4.76 -6.22
CA ASP A 122 2.78 -5.34 -5.07
C ASP A 122 3.42 -6.67 -4.65
N TYR A 123 3.72 -7.53 -5.62
CA TYR A 123 4.43 -8.79 -5.36
C TYR A 123 5.81 -8.56 -4.70
N GLY A 124 6.60 -7.64 -5.25
CA GLY A 124 7.93 -7.31 -4.72
C GLY A 124 7.88 -6.72 -3.31
N ALA A 125 6.90 -5.86 -3.02
CA ALA A 125 6.71 -5.28 -1.70
C ALA A 125 6.27 -6.33 -0.67
N ASN A 126 5.37 -7.25 -1.04
CA ASN A 126 4.98 -8.38 -0.19
C ASN A 126 6.16 -9.35 0.04
N LEU A 127 7.01 -9.56 -0.96
CA LEU A 127 8.22 -10.38 -0.80
C LEU A 127 9.19 -9.72 0.19
N ALA A 128 9.38 -8.41 0.12
CA ALA A 128 10.21 -7.66 1.07
C ALA A 128 9.62 -7.73 2.50
N GLU A 129 8.31 -7.62 2.66
CA GLU A 129 7.62 -7.82 3.94
C GLU A 129 7.87 -9.23 4.48
N LEU A 130 7.76 -10.25 3.63
CA LEU A 130 8.01 -11.64 4.00
C LEU A 130 9.44 -11.85 4.48
N LEU A 131 10.44 -11.29 3.80
CA LEU A 131 11.84 -11.34 4.21
C LEU A 131 12.07 -10.69 5.58
N LEU A 132 11.39 -9.59 5.87
CA LEU A 132 11.43 -8.95 7.18
C LEU A 132 10.74 -9.82 8.26
N ARG A 133 9.64 -10.49 7.92
CA ARG A 133 8.96 -11.44 8.84
C ARG A 133 9.80 -12.65 9.18
N ILE A 134 10.60 -13.19 8.24
CA ILE A 134 11.54 -14.27 8.50
C ILE A 134 12.54 -13.89 9.61
N ARG A 135 13.00 -12.64 9.60
CA ARG A 135 13.94 -12.13 10.59
C ARG A 135 13.31 -11.88 11.97
N THR A 136 11.98 -11.77 12.04
CA THR A 136 11.24 -11.53 13.29
C THR A 136 10.54 -12.77 13.83
N ASP A 137 10.93 -13.98 13.39
CA ASP A 137 10.33 -15.29 13.73
C ASP A 137 8.80 -15.38 13.49
N ALA A 138 8.28 -14.52 12.62
CA ALA A 138 6.86 -14.45 12.26
C ALA A 138 6.57 -15.15 10.90
N PHE A 139 7.40 -16.10 10.50
CA PHE A 139 7.32 -16.77 9.19
C PHE A 139 6.36 -17.94 9.20
N GLU A 140 5.36 -17.92 8.30
CA GLU A 140 4.51 -19.06 7.98
C GLU A 140 4.71 -19.50 6.52
N PRO A 141 5.14 -20.75 6.25
CA PRO A 141 5.47 -21.21 4.89
C PRO A 141 4.30 -21.23 3.92
N LYS A 142 3.06 -21.26 4.40
CA LYS A 142 1.84 -21.26 3.58
C LYS A 142 1.57 -19.92 2.88
N ALA A 143 2.26 -18.85 3.27
CA ALA A 143 2.01 -17.50 2.78
C ALA A 143 2.43 -17.26 1.32
N GLN A 144 3.35 -18.03 0.76
CA GLN A 144 3.96 -17.72 -0.55
C GLN A 144 3.01 -17.81 -1.75
N ALA A 145 2.18 -18.86 -1.82
CA ALA A 145 1.26 -19.06 -2.94
C ALA A 145 0.15 -17.99 -3.01
N GLY A 146 -0.24 -17.45 -1.85
CA GLY A 146 -1.27 -16.41 -1.78
C GLY A 146 -0.79 -15.02 -2.16
N ILE A 147 0.52 -14.72 -2.08
CA ILE A 147 1.06 -13.38 -2.36
C ILE A 147 0.74 -12.93 -3.79
N LEU A 148 0.94 -13.81 -4.78
CA LEU A 148 0.62 -13.50 -6.18
C LEU A 148 -0.87 -13.28 -6.39
N LEU A 149 -1.73 -14.12 -5.78
CA LEU A 149 -3.18 -13.97 -5.86
C LEU A 149 -3.64 -12.64 -5.27
N VAL A 150 -3.09 -12.24 -4.13
CA VAL A 150 -3.39 -10.95 -3.49
C VAL A 150 -2.96 -9.79 -4.38
N ALA A 151 -1.77 -9.84 -4.98
CA ALA A 151 -1.29 -8.82 -5.91
C ALA A 151 -2.19 -8.68 -7.15
N LEU A 152 -2.64 -9.80 -7.72
CA LEU A 152 -3.58 -9.82 -8.84
C LEU A 152 -4.93 -9.19 -8.45
N LEU A 153 -5.50 -9.59 -7.31
CA LEU A 153 -6.78 -9.06 -6.83
C LEU A 153 -6.72 -7.57 -6.54
N ARG A 154 -5.68 -7.10 -5.84
CA ARG A 154 -5.48 -5.67 -5.57
C ARG A 154 -5.37 -4.87 -6.86
N THR A 155 -4.57 -5.35 -7.83
CA THR A 155 -4.41 -4.68 -9.11
C THR A 155 -5.70 -4.65 -9.91
N ALA A 156 -6.49 -5.72 -9.89
CA ALA A 156 -7.81 -5.75 -10.53
C ALA A 156 -8.76 -4.71 -9.91
N VAL A 157 -8.78 -4.59 -8.58
CA VAL A 157 -9.59 -3.58 -7.87
C VAL A 157 -9.13 -2.16 -8.24
N ILE A 158 -7.81 -1.90 -8.26
CA ILE A 158 -7.26 -0.60 -8.68
C ILE A 158 -7.72 -0.27 -10.10
N TRP A 159 -7.58 -1.21 -11.03
CA TRP A 159 -7.99 -1.02 -12.43
C TRP A 159 -9.49 -0.75 -12.56
N CYS A 160 -10.35 -1.47 -11.81
CA CYS A 160 -11.78 -1.23 -11.76
C CYS A 160 -12.11 0.18 -11.25
N ILE A 161 -11.50 0.61 -10.13
CA ILE A 161 -11.70 1.94 -9.56
C ILE A 161 -11.32 3.02 -10.59
N LEU A 162 -10.14 2.93 -11.20
CA LEU A 162 -9.66 3.88 -12.19
C LEU A 162 -10.58 3.92 -13.42
N THR A 163 -11.10 2.75 -13.85
CA THR A 163 -12.03 2.67 -14.98
C THR A 163 -13.36 3.36 -14.67
N ILE A 164 -13.88 3.16 -13.46
CA ILE A 164 -15.09 3.85 -13.00
C ILE A 164 -14.88 5.35 -12.98
N PHE A 165 -13.79 5.83 -12.39
CA PHE A 165 -13.49 7.26 -12.32
C PHE A 165 -13.35 7.90 -13.70
N GLU A 166 -12.66 7.28 -14.65
CA GLU A 166 -12.57 7.80 -16.03
C GLU A 166 -13.93 7.88 -16.69
N ARG A 167 -14.77 6.85 -16.52
CA ARG A 167 -16.11 6.82 -17.12
C ARG A 167 -17.01 7.93 -16.55
N TYR A 168 -16.96 8.15 -15.23
CA TYR A 168 -17.71 9.23 -14.60
C TYR A 168 -17.20 10.61 -14.99
N ARG A 169 -15.87 10.80 -15.10
CA ARG A 169 -15.28 12.05 -15.56
C ARG A 169 -15.73 12.41 -16.97
N LEU A 170 -15.87 11.44 -17.87
CA LEU A 170 -16.39 11.62 -19.23
C LEU A 170 -17.89 11.91 -19.28
N LEU A 171 -18.65 11.53 -18.24
CA LEU A 171 -20.08 11.82 -18.14
C LEU A 171 -20.36 13.21 -17.52
N LEU A 172 -19.39 13.81 -16.86
CA LEU A 172 -19.49 15.14 -16.24
C LEU A 172 -18.89 16.25 -17.09
N LEU A 173 -18.27 15.94 -18.24
CA LEU A 173 -17.78 16.85 -19.26
C LEU A 173 -18.72 16.85 -20.47
#